data_6f28ea752fb4c4cb8f4dc5ac3320237f
#
_entry.id   6f28ea752fb4c4cb8f4dc5ac3320237f
#
_cell.length_a   1.000
_cell.length_b   1.000
_cell.length_c   1.000
_cell.angle_alpha   90.00
_cell.angle_beta   90.00
_cell.angle_gamma   90.00
#
_symmetry.space_group_name_H-M   'P 1'
#
loop_
_entity.id
_entity.type
_entity.pdbx_description
1 polymer ?
#
loop_
_entity_poly.entity_id
_entity_poly.type
_entity_poly.pdbx_seq_one_letter_code
_entity_poly.pdbx_strand_id
1 'polypeptide(L)'
;MEGILVIAHGSRAKETEATLDTVLSMVKAKLPDSVIECAFMEFSDRTVEKGVSALAAKGVTEIKVVPYFLFMGIHLKEDIPSLAATCAASFPDIKITMGEPLGADERLADILVDRIKG
;
A
#
# COMPACT_ATOMS: atom_id res chain seq x y z
N MET A 1 9.47 -9.61 -12.75
CA MET A 1 8.29 -9.84 -11.89
C MET A 1 7.97 -8.60 -11.11
N GLU A 2 6.73 -8.18 -11.12
CA GLU A 2 6.28 -6.99 -10.41
C GLU A 2 5.78 -7.35 -9.00
N GLY A 3 6.23 -6.58 -8.02
CA GLY A 3 5.69 -6.62 -6.68
C GLY A 3 4.80 -5.42 -6.45
N ILE A 4 3.87 -5.53 -5.52
CA ILE A 4 2.95 -4.46 -5.16
C ILE A 4 3.13 -4.15 -3.68
N LEU A 5 3.36 -2.88 -3.37
CA LEU A 5 3.47 -2.40 -2.00
C LEU A 5 2.31 -1.44 -1.72
N VAL A 6 1.37 -1.89 -0.91
CA VAL A 6 0.27 -1.06 -0.46
C VAL A 6 0.72 -0.32 0.79
N ILE A 7 0.67 1.00 0.76
CA ILE A 7 1.08 1.84 1.89
C ILE A 7 -0.14 2.53 2.49
N ALA A 8 -0.33 2.35 3.79
CA ALA A 8 -1.37 3.03 4.56
C ALA A 8 -0.73 3.91 5.64
N HIS A 9 -1.51 4.79 6.23
CA HIS A 9 -1.00 5.72 7.23
C HIS A 9 -0.52 5.01 8.52
N GLY A 10 -1.35 4.12 9.02
CA GLY A 10 -1.11 3.50 10.31
C GLY A 10 -1.89 4.21 11.42
N SER A 11 -2.00 3.53 12.55
CA SER A 11 -2.76 4.02 13.69
C SER A 11 -2.32 3.27 14.95
N ARG A 12 -2.53 3.90 16.11
CA ARG A 12 -2.33 3.22 17.40
C ARG A 12 -3.42 2.19 17.68
N ALA A 13 -4.53 2.26 16.98
CA ALA A 13 -5.60 1.27 17.10
C ALA A 13 -5.17 -0.03 16.44
N LYS A 14 -5.23 -1.15 17.18
CA LYS A 14 -4.78 -2.45 16.68
C LYS A 14 -5.60 -2.96 15.50
N GLU A 15 -6.87 -2.55 15.42
CA GLU A 15 -7.78 -2.96 14.36
C GLU A 15 -7.37 -2.45 12.98
N THR A 16 -6.58 -1.38 12.92
CA THR A 16 -6.15 -0.77 11.66
C THR A 16 -5.43 -1.77 10.77
N GLU A 17 -4.44 -2.46 11.31
CA GLU A 17 -3.67 -3.43 10.52
C GLU A 17 -4.52 -4.64 10.16
N ALA A 18 -5.33 -5.13 11.10
CA ALA A 18 -6.22 -6.26 10.85
C ALA A 18 -7.25 -5.95 9.76
N THR A 19 -7.78 -4.74 9.75
CA THR A 19 -8.74 -4.30 8.73
C THR A 19 -8.09 -4.27 7.35
N LEU A 20 -6.89 -3.71 7.25
CA LEU A 20 -6.18 -3.70 5.97
C LEU A 20 -5.84 -5.10 5.52
N ASP A 21 -5.39 -5.98 6.42
CA ASP A 21 -5.09 -7.37 6.08
C ASP A 21 -6.33 -8.09 5.54
N THR A 22 -7.51 -7.81 6.10
CA THR A 22 -8.77 -8.36 5.59
C THR A 22 -9.03 -7.91 4.16
N VAL A 23 -8.87 -6.62 3.88
CA VAL A 23 -9.03 -6.07 2.52
C VAL A 23 -8.02 -6.71 1.57
N LEU A 24 -6.76 -6.82 2.01
CA LEU A 24 -5.71 -7.40 1.17
C LEU A 24 -5.93 -8.89 0.90
N SER A 25 -6.54 -9.61 1.83
CA SER A 25 -6.93 -11.01 1.58
C SER A 25 -7.92 -11.11 0.43
N MET A 26 -8.87 -10.17 0.37
CA MET A 26 -9.82 -10.09 -0.73
C MET A 26 -9.13 -9.74 -2.05
N VAL A 27 -8.17 -8.81 -2.00
CA VAL A 27 -7.37 -8.44 -3.18
C VAL A 27 -6.58 -9.64 -3.69
N LYS A 28 -5.91 -10.37 -2.80
CA LYS A 28 -5.13 -11.54 -3.16
C LYS A 28 -5.98 -12.64 -3.79
N ALA A 29 -7.22 -12.80 -3.34
CA ALA A 29 -8.15 -13.74 -3.93
C ALA A 29 -8.50 -13.37 -5.37
N LYS A 30 -8.52 -12.07 -5.69
CA LYS A 30 -8.80 -11.56 -7.04
C LYS A 30 -7.56 -11.54 -7.94
N LEU A 31 -6.37 -11.47 -7.34
CA LEU A 31 -5.08 -11.39 -8.02
C LEU A 31 -4.14 -12.48 -7.48
N PRO A 32 -4.48 -13.77 -7.70
CA PRO A 32 -3.78 -14.87 -7.02
C PRO A 32 -2.30 -15.00 -7.39
N ASP A 33 -1.90 -14.49 -8.54
CA ASP A 33 -0.52 -14.57 -9.01
C ASP A 33 0.31 -13.33 -8.67
N SER A 34 -0.29 -12.33 -8.00
CA SER A 34 0.41 -11.10 -7.64
C SER A 34 1.16 -11.24 -6.33
N VAL A 35 2.33 -10.59 -6.26
CA VAL A 35 3.15 -10.54 -5.05
C VAL A 35 2.84 -9.22 -4.35
N ILE A 36 2.12 -9.28 -3.23
CA ILE A 36 1.61 -8.10 -2.54
C ILE A 36 2.10 -8.08 -1.11
N GLU A 37 2.65 -6.94 -0.71
CA GLU A 37 2.98 -6.62 0.68
C GLU A 37 2.29 -5.34 1.08
N CYS A 38 2.09 -5.12 2.36
CA CYS A 38 1.63 -3.84 2.86
C CYS A 38 2.60 -3.26 3.87
N ALA A 39 2.54 -1.95 4.03
CA ALA A 39 3.37 -1.22 4.97
C ALA A 39 2.60 -0.03 5.51
N PHE A 40 3.04 0.49 6.64
CA PHE A 40 2.42 1.62 7.31
C PHE A 40 3.44 2.74 7.49
N MET A 41 2.97 3.98 7.39
CA MET A 41 3.83 5.16 7.53
C MET A 41 4.31 5.34 8.97
N GLU A 42 3.47 4.97 9.94
CA GLU A 42 3.77 5.13 11.37
C GLU A 42 2.97 4.17 12.24
N PHE A 43 3.33 4.08 13.51
CA PHE A 43 2.66 3.26 14.54
C PHE A 43 2.62 1.76 14.22
N SER A 44 3.59 1.25 13.47
CA SER A 44 3.63 -0.16 13.09
C SER A 44 5.06 -0.64 12.91
N ASP A 45 5.30 -1.90 13.23
CA ASP A 45 6.55 -2.57 12.90
C ASP A 45 6.65 -2.91 11.41
N ARG A 46 5.53 -2.84 10.71
CA ARG A 46 5.43 -3.12 9.28
C ARG A 46 5.76 -1.85 8.50
N THR A 47 7.03 -1.50 8.49
CA THR A 47 7.51 -0.26 7.87
C THR A 47 7.62 -0.38 6.35
N VAL A 48 7.69 0.75 5.67
CA VAL A 48 7.90 0.79 4.22
C VAL A 48 9.22 0.11 3.87
N GLU A 49 10.28 0.33 4.65
CA GLU A 49 11.57 -0.32 4.45
C GLU A 49 11.44 -1.85 4.50
N LYS A 50 10.75 -2.39 5.49
CA LYS A 50 10.53 -3.83 5.59
C LYS A 50 9.70 -4.37 4.43
N GLY A 51 8.71 -3.61 3.96
CA GLY A 51 7.91 -4.00 2.81
C GLY A 51 8.72 -4.11 1.54
N VAL A 52 9.58 -3.12 1.28
CA VAL A 52 10.50 -3.14 0.13
C VAL A 52 11.47 -4.33 0.24
N SER A 53 12.05 -4.54 1.43
CA SER A 53 12.96 -5.66 1.66
C SER A 53 12.29 -7.02 1.43
N ALA A 54 11.06 -7.19 1.90
CA ALA A 54 10.32 -8.43 1.72
C ALA A 54 10.06 -8.72 0.24
N LEU A 55 9.70 -7.69 -0.52
CA LEU A 55 9.48 -7.84 -1.96
C LEU A 55 10.80 -8.14 -2.68
N ALA A 56 11.88 -7.45 -2.31
CA ALA A 56 13.20 -7.71 -2.88
C ALA A 56 13.63 -9.16 -2.64
N ALA A 57 13.40 -9.69 -1.45
CA ALA A 57 13.73 -11.07 -1.09
C ALA A 57 12.96 -12.09 -1.94
N LYS A 58 11.81 -11.71 -2.48
CA LYS A 58 11.01 -12.55 -3.36
C LYS A 58 11.45 -12.48 -4.84
N GLY A 59 12.48 -11.69 -5.13
CA GLY A 59 13.04 -11.60 -6.46
C GLY A 59 12.31 -10.67 -7.42
N VAL A 60 11.49 -9.75 -6.91
CA VAL A 60 10.84 -8.77 -7.79
C VAL A 60 11.86 -7.79 -8.36
N THR A 61 11.63 -7.35 -9.58
CA THR A 61 12.50 -6.37 -10.27
C THR A 61 11.83 -5.02 -10.37
N GLU A 62 10.56 -4.94 -10.06
CA GLU A 62 9.77 -3.72 -10.12
C GLU A 62 8.76 -3.72 -8.99
N ILE A 63 8.61 -2.60 -8.32
CA ILE A 63 7.62 -2.42 -7.26
C ILE A 63 6.69 -1.27 -7.63
N LYS A 64 5.40 -1.56 -7.67
CA LYS A 64 4.37 -0.55 -7.80
C LYS A 64 3.88 -0.20 -6.40
N VAL A 65 4.03 1.05 -6.02
CA VAL A 65 3.54 1.56 -4.74
C VAL A 65 2.13 2.05 -4.92
N VAL A 66 1.19 1.51 -4.14
CA VAL A 66 -0.22 1.90 -4.21
C VAL A 66 -0.62 2.52 -2.87
N PRO A 67 -0.90 3.83 -2.83
CA PRO A 67 -1.30 4.50 -1.60
C PRO A 67 -2.75 4.14 -1.22
N TYR A 68 -2.92 3.58 -0.02
CA TYR A 68 -4.24 3.27 0.52
C TYR A 68 -4.76 4.48 1.28
N PHE A 69 -5.17 5.50 0.54
CA PHE A 69 -5.64 6.77 1.06
C PHE A 69 -6.82 7.27 0.24
N LEU A 70 -7.81 7.82 0.92
CA LEU A 70 -8.91 8.53 0.24
C LEU A 70 -8.44 9.90 -0.22
N PHE A 71 -7.65 10.56 0.61
CA PHE A 71 -7.11 11.89 0.34
C PHE A 71 -5.60 11.87 0.53
N MET A 72 -4.86 12.36 -0.44
CA MET A 72 -3.40 12.38 -0.34
C MET A 72 -2.86 13.63 0.36
N GLY A 73 -3.40 14.79 0.05
CA GLY A 73 -2.82 16.04 0.52
C GLY A 73 -1.44 16.31 -0.09
N ILE A 74 -0.91 17.50 0.13
CA ILE A 74 0.36 17.93 -0.46
C ILE A 74 1.52 17.08 0.09
N HIS A 75 1.56 16.88 1.41
CA HIS A 75 2.67 16.17 2.05
C HIS A 75 2.77 14.70 1.60
N LEU A 76 1.67 13.99 1.55
CA LEU A 76 1.69 12.58 1.16
C LEU A 76 2.07 12.37 -0.30
N LYS A 77 1.68 13.30 -1.17
CA LYS A 77 2.06 13.24 -2.60
C LYS A 77 3.57 13.31 -2.80
N GLU A 78 4.27 13.99 -1.91
CA GLU A 78 5.72 14.12 -1.95
C GLU A 78 6.41 13.04 -1.11
N ASP A 79 5.89 12.79 0.09
CA ASP A 79 6.52 11.94 1.08
C ASP A 79 6.51 10.45 0.68
N ILE A 80 5.41 9.96 0.12
CA ILE A 80 5.32 8.54 -0.24
C ILE A 80 6.30 8.17 -1.36
N PRO A 81 6.34 8.89 -2.48
CA PRO A 81 7.35 8.58 -3.50
C PRO A 81 8.79 8.72 -2.99
N SER A 82 9.05 9.74 -2.20
CA SER A 82 10.38 9.99 -1.64
C SER A 82 10.79 8.87 -0.67
N LEU A 83 9.89 8.45 0.22
CA LEU A 83 10.16 7.39 1.17
C LEU A 83 10.42 6.06 0.45
N ALA A 84 9.59 5.73 -0.52
CA ALA A 84 9.75 4.51 -1.29
C ALA A 84 11.07 4.50 -2.05
N ALA A 85 11.44 5.62 -2.68
CA ALA A 85 12.72 5.76 -3.39
C ALA A 85 13.90 5.62 -2.44
N THR A 86 13.83 6.23 -1.27
CA THR A 86 14.88 6.13 -0.24
C THR A 86 15.08 4.68 0.19
N CYS A 87 13.99 3.96 0.45
CA CYS A 87 14.06 2.55 0.85
C CYS A 87 14.62 1.69 -0.29
N ALA A 88 14.24 1.97 -1.53
CA ALA A 88 14.70 1.23 -2.69
C ALA A 88 16.15 1.51 -3.06
N ALA A 89 16.77 2.56 -2.51
CA ALA A 89 18.17 2.88 -2.78
C ALA A 89 19.12 1.74 -2.38
N SER A 90 18.73 0.90 -1.43
CA SER A 90 19.49 -0.30 -1.04
C SER A 90 19.32 -1.44 -2.06
N PHE A 91 18.43 -1.30 -3.04
CA PHE A 91 18.12 -2.30 -4.06
C PHE A 91 18.13 -1.65 -5.43
N PRO A 92 19.33 -1.30 -5.96
CA PRO A 92 19.46 -0.46 -7.16
C PRO A 92 18.87 -1.09 -8.43
N ASP A 93 18.68 -2.41 -8.43
CA ASP A 93 18.09 -3.09 -9.58
C ASP A 93 16.56 -3.12 -9.58
N ILE A 94 15.93 -2.56 -8.54
CA ILE A 94 14.49 -2.51 -8.43
C ILE A 94 13.98 -1.16 -8.91
N LYS A 95 13.05 -1.20 -9.87
CA LYS A 95 12.37 0.00 -10.36
C LYS A 95 11.13 0.27 -9.52
N ILE A 96 10.98 1.50 -9.05
CA ILE A 96 9.80 1.93 -8.28
C ILE A 96 8.87 2.72 -9.20
N THR A 97 7.60 2.34 -9.20
CA THR A 97 6.54 3.10 -9.89
C THR A 97 5.44 3.44 -8.90
N MET A 98 4.68 4.49 -9.20
CA MET A 98 3.59 4.93 -8.34
C MET A 98 2.25 4.63 -8.97
N GLY A 99 1.36 4.00 -8.20
CA GLY A 99 -0.04 3.83 -8.57
C GLY A 99 -0.89 4.98 -8.03
N GLU A 100 -2.13 5.01 -8.45
CA GLU A 100 -3.08 6.01 -7.97
C GLU A 100 -3.58 5.66 -6.56
N PRO A 101 -3.88 6.67 -5.72
CA PRO A 101 -4.59 6.42 -4.45
C PRO A 101 -6.04 6.01 -4.72
N LEU A 102 -6.77 5.67 -3.68
CA LEU A 102 -8.19 5.27 -3.82
C LEU A 102 -9.02 6.41 -4.43
N GLY A 103 -8.90 7.60 -3.88
CA GLY A 103 -9.54 8.79 -4.43
C GLY A 103 -11.05 8.68 -4.57
N ALA A 104 -11.58 9.37 -5.57
CA ALA A 104 -13.01 9.37 -5.88
C ALA A 104 -13.33 8.25 -6.87
N ASP A 105 -13.84 7.15 -6.34
CA ASP A 105 -14.20 5.98 -7.13
C ASP A 105 -15.65 5.62 -6.83
N GLU A 106 -16.40 5.23 -7.85
CA GLU A 106 -17.81 4.89 -7.71
C GLU A 106 -18.03 3.74 -6.73
N ARG A 107 -17.09 2.81 -6.64
CA ARG A 107 -17.19 1.69 -5.69
C ARG A 107 -17.15 2.17 -4.24
N LEU A 108 -16.42 3.27 -3.98
CA LEU A 108 -16.43 3.91 -2.66
C LEU A 108 -17.78 4.56 -2.38
N ALA A 109 -18.41 5.16 -3.39
CA ALA A 109 -19.75 5.70 -3.25
C ALA A 109 -20.75 4.60 -2.90
N ASP A 110 -20.62 3.42 -3.52
CA ASP A 110 -21.46 2.28 -3.22
C ASP A 110 -21.31 1.82 -1.77
N ILE A 111 -20.08 1.79 -1.27
CA ILE A 111 -19.81 1.46 0.14
C ILE A 111 -20.48 2.49 1.06
N LEU A 112 -20.32 3.76 0.75
CA LEU A 112 -20.91 4.83 1.56
C LEU A 112 -22.44 4.77 1.58
N VAL A 113 -23.06 4.50 0.43
CA VAL A 113 -24.49 4.30 0.34
C VAL A 113 -24.96 3.15 1.23
N ASP A 114 -24.23 2.05 1.21
CA ASP A 114 -24.51 0.88 2.06
C ASP A 114 -24.48 1.26 3.55
N ARG A 115 -23.50 2.02 3.97
CA ARG A 115 -23.37 2.48 5.36
C ARG A 115 -24.50 3.44 5.75
N ILE A 116 -24.92 4.31 4.82
CA ILE A 116 -26.02 5.25 5.06
C ILE A 116 -27.36 4.50 5.25
N LYS A 117 -27.59 3.50 4.43
CA LYS A 117 -28.82 2.70 4.54
C LYS A 117 -28.85 1.83 5.79
N GLY A 118 -27.70 1.57 6.33
CA GLY A 118 -27.50 0.92 7.59
C GLY A 118 -27.85 -0.40 7.86
#